data_c6cf48e882a17d703b1952072effb7fc
#
_entry.id   c6cf48e882a17d703b1952072effb7fc
#
_cell.length_a   1.000
_cell.length_b   1.000
_cell.length_c   1.000
_cell.angle_alpha   90.00
_cell.angle_beta   90.00
_cell.angle_gamma   90.00
#
_symmetry.space_group_name_H-M   'P 1'
#
loop_
_entity.id
_entity.type
_entity.pdbx_description
1 polymer ?
#
loop_
_entity_poly.entity_id
_entity_poly.type
_entity_poly.pdbx_seq_one_letter_code
_entity_poly.pdbx_strand_id
1 'polypeptide(L)'
;MTISKKSYAKVNVFLKIVGIRDGYHLLASRFVRVKNLYDIVEFQSGSFDKFTLEGDFGCKTEQNTIYKAYIKLKEISSKVEEYFKAHKVIVNKVIPEFAGLGGGSSNCATFILMVNDVCSLNLSKDELSTIGATIGADVPFFIYEYDSANVSGIGEIVKKFDEEPLDINTYTPKIACNTGDIFKSFRSSFYKECSQNEVEKLFSTKSIDIYNNMDIKSANDLYEPALSLNKDLNPKSLNLDIKSFFSGSGSSFFTILKN
;
A
#
# COMPACT_ATOMS: atom_id res chain seq x y z
N MET A 1 -15.89 15.69 -20.02
CA MET A 1 -16.38 14.44 -19.39
C MET A 1 -15.42 14.06 -18.29
N THR A 2 -15.90 13.60 -17.14
CA THR A 2 -15.07 13.22 -16.01
C THR A 2 -15.15 11.72 -15.81
N ILE A 3 -13.99 11.07 -15.65
CA ILE A 3 -13.89 9.65 -15.33
C ILE A 3 -13.23 9.54 -13.98
N SER A 4 -13.80 8.78 -13.05
CA SER A 4 -13.25 8.62 -11.71
C SER A 4 -13.23 7.17 -11.24
N LYS A 5 -12.27 6.80 -10.40
CA LYS A 5 -12.15 5.48 -9.78
C LYS A 5 -11.72 5.59 -8.32
N LYS A 6 -12.27 4.73 -7.45
CA LYS A 6 -11.84 4.60 -6.05
C LYS A 6 -10.48 3.94 -5.97
N SER A 7 -9.63 4.49 -5.13
CA SER A 7 -8.27 4.04 -4.85
C SER A 7 -8.20 3.64 -3.38
N TYR A 8 -8.39 2.36 -3.07
CA TYR A 8 -8.57 1.86 -1.71
C TYR A 8 -7.26 1.77 -0.92
N ALA A 9 -7.34 1.94 0.39
CA ALA A 9 -6.25 1.62 1.30
C ALA A 9 -6.04 0.10 1.44
N LYS A 10 -4.91 -0.29 2.05
CA LYS A 10 -4.64 -1.65 2.53
C LYS A 10 -4.13 -1.63 3.96
N VAL A 11 -4.25 -2.76 4.64
CA VAL A 11 -3.52 -3.05 5.88
C VAL A 11 -2.68 -4.31 5.72
N ASN A 12 -1.71 -4.48 6.63
CA ASN A 12 -0.93 -5.71 6.75
C ASN A 12 -1.45 -6.51 7.94
N VAL A 13 -2.17 -7.60 7.71
CA VAL A 13 -2.66 -8.48 8.80
C VAL A 13 -1.50 -9.10 9.56
N PHE A 14 -0.45 -9.47 8.83
CA PHE A 14 0.86 -9.72 9.40
C PHE A 14 1.96 -9.16 8.47
N LEU A 15 3.11 -8.87 9.05
CA LEU A 15 4.31 -8.49 8.32
C LEU A 15 5.53 -9.13 9.00
N LYS A 16 6.16 -10.07 8.33
CA LYS A 16 7.36 -10.77 8.79
C LYS A 16 8.53 -10.48 7.88
N ILE A 17 9.71 -10.31 8.46
CA ILE A 17 10.95 -10.21 7.71
C ILE A 17 11.56 -11.61 7.58
N VAL A 18 11.85 -12.02 6.34
CA VAL A 18 12.30 -13.39 6.02
C VAL A 18 13.71 -13.43 5.43
N GLY A 19 14.37 -12.30 5.37
CA GLY A 19 15.75 -12.21 4.88
C GLY A 19 16.10 -10.83 4.34
N ILE A 20 17.29 -10.74 3.76
CA ILE A 20 17.80 -9.53 3.09
C ILE A 20 18.35 -9.95 1.73
N ARG A 21 18.03 -9.19 0.68
CA ARG A 21 18.58 -9.34 -0.67
C ARG A 21 18.91 -7.96 -1.24
N ASP A 22 20.13 -7.76 -1.70
CA ASP A 22 20.60 -6.51 -2.33
C ASP A 22 20.31 -5.25 -1.48
N GLY A 23 20.43 -5.38 -0.16
CA GLY A 23 20.15 -4.29 0.79
C GLY A 23 18.69 -4.08 1.15
N TYR A 24 17.75 -4.75 0.48
CA TYR A 24 16.32 -4.73 0.77
C TYR A 24 15.91 -5.88 1.67
N HIS A 25 14.96 -5.62 2.58
CA HIS A 25 14.36 -6.65 3.41
C HIS A 25 13.34 -7.45 2.58
N LEU A 26 13.52 -8.77 2.57
CA LEU A 26 12.51 -9.69 2.05
C LEU A 26 11.45 -9.87 3.11
N LEU A 27 10.19 -9.79 2.71
CA LEU A 27 9.05 -9.88 3.60
C LEU A 27 8.10 -11.00 3.21
N ALA A 28 7.34 -11.46 4.19
CA ALA A 28 6.12 -12.23 4.01
C ALA A 28 5.00 -11.46 4.72
N SER A 29 3.90 -11.19 4.03
CA SER A 29 2.80 -10.40 4.56
C SER A 29 1.46 -10.84 3.98
N ARG A 30 0.38 -10.56 4.71
CA ARG A 30 -0.98 -10.59 4.20
C ARG A 30 -1.50 -9.17 4.03
N PHE A 31 -1.69 -8.75 2.78
CA PHE A 31 -2.35 -7.47 2.48
C PHE A 31 -3.84 -7.69 2.36
N VAL A 32 -4.61 -6.82 3.00
CA VAL A 32 -6.08 -6.81 2.90
C VAL A 32 -6.54 -5.39 2.56
N ARG A 33 -7.43 -5.32 1.57
CA ARG A 33 -8.04 -4.06 1.12
C ARG A 33 -9.00 -3.53 2.19
N VAL A 34 -8.91 -2.22 2.46
CA VAL A 34 -9.83 -1.50 3.35
C VAL A 34 -10.92 -0.84 2.52
N LYS A 35 -12.12 -1.44 2.48
CA LYS A 35 -13.20 -1.02 1.56
C LYS A 35 -13.85 0.31 1.93
N ASN A 36 -13.78 0.73 3.18
CA ASN A 36 -14.36 1.95 3.72
C ASN A 36 -13.39 3.14 3.77
N LEU A 37 -12.13 2.95 3.31
CA LEU A 37 -11.12 4.01 3.26
C LEU A 37 -10.48 4.05 1.87
N TYR A 38 -10.72 5.13 1.12
CA TYR A 38 -10.22 5.28 -0.25
C TYR A 38 -10.04 6.74 -0.63
N ASP A 39 -9.10 7.00 -1.53
CA ASP A 39 -9.00 8.21 -2.30
C ASP A 39 -9.85 8.09 -3.58
N ILE A 40 -10.05 9.19 -4.30
CA ILE A 40 -10.66 9.18 -5.64
C ILE A 40 -9.64 9.75 -6.61
N VAL A 41 -9.29 8.97 -7.63
CA VAL A 41 -8.50 9.40 -8.77
C VAL A 41 -9.45 9.74 -9.92
N GLU A 42 -9.28 10.93 -10.50
CA GLU A 42 -10.18 11.49 -11.49
C GLU A 42 -9.41 12.05 -12.67
N PHE A 43 -9.91 11.81 -13.88
CA PHE A 43 -9.44 12.47 -15.11
C PHE A 43 -10.51 13.49 -15.56
N GLN A 44 -10.14 14.76 -15.55
CA GLN A 44 -11.02 15.87 -15.91
C GLN A 44 -10.60 16.49 -17.22
N SER A 45 -11.55 16.62 -18.18
CA SER A 45 -11.30 17.23 -19.49
C SER A 45 -10.91 18.70 -19.39
N GLY A 46 -10.02 19.14 -20.27
CA GLY A 46 -9.53 20.51 -20.36
C GLY A 46 -8.53 20.65 -21.50
N SER A 47 -7.69 21.69 -21.48
CA SER A 47 -6.56 21.88 -22.38
C SER A 47 -5.33 22.22 -21.55
N PHE A 48 -4.28 21.42 -21.69
CA PHE A 48 -3.08 21.50 -20.83
C PHE A 48 -1.80 21.40 -21.67
N ASP A 49 -0.85 22.30 -21.44
CA ASP A 49 0.45 22.29 -22.13
C ASP A 49 1.36 21.16 -21.65
N LYS A 50 1.13 20.65 -20.43
CA LYS A 50 1.90 19.59 -19.81
C LYS A 50 1.01 18.72 -18.93
N PHE A 51 1.52 17.54 -18.56
CA PHE A 51 0.86 16.69 -17.57
C PHE A 51 0.57 17.46 -16.28
N THR A 52 -0.70 17.55 -15.94
CA THR A 52 -1.19 18.30 -14.78
C THR A 52 -1.78 17.34 -13.75
N LEU A 53 -1.24 17.40 -12.54
CA LEU A 53 -1.65 16.60 -11.39
C LEU A 53 -2.02 17.53 -10.25
N GLU A 54 -3.27 17.44 -9.78
CA GLU A 54 -3.81 18.24 -8.67
C GLU A 54 -4.20 17.32 -7.50
N GLY A 55 -3.96 17.77 -6.29
CA GLY A 55 -4.29 17.08 -5.04
C GLY A 55 -3.45 17.59 -3.89
N ASP A 56 -3.83 17.23 -2.67
CA ASP A 56 -3.04 17.54 -1.46
C ASP A 56 -2.01 16.41 -1.23
N PHE A 57 -0.78 16.64 -1.70
CA PHE A 57 0.31 15.67 -1.63
C PHE A 57 1.45 16.20 -0.77
N GLY A 58 1.95 15.37 0.15
CA GLY A 58 3.13 15.66 0.96
C GLY A 58 4.46 15.60 0.19
N CYS A 59 4.44 15.67 -1.15
CA CYS A 59 5.64 15.61 -2.01
C CYS A 59 5.49 16.48 -3.26
N LYS A 60 6.63 16.81 -3.89
CA LYS A 60 6.64 17.48 -5.20
C LYS A 60 6.08 16.55 -6.30
N THR A 61 5.54 17.14 -7.38
CA THR A 61 4.95 16.38 -8.50
C THR A 61 5.89 15.33 -9.05
N GLU A 62 7.17 15.64 -9.25
CA GLU A 62 8.17 14.73 -9.81
C GLU A 62 8.47 13.52 -8.91
N GLN A 63 8.21 13.64 -7.61
CA GLN A 63 8.36 12.58 -6.63
C GLN A 63 7.10 11.72 -6.48
N ASN A 64 5.95 12.24 -6.96
CA ASN A 64 4.67 11.56 -6.87
C ASN A 64 4.64 10.29 -7.71
N THR A 65 4.08 9.22 -7.17
CA THR A 65 3.99 7.91 -7.83
C THR A 65 3.12 7.93 -9.09
N ILE A 66 2.08 8.78 -9.15
CA ILE A 66 1.26 8.99 -10.36
C ILE A 66 2.10 9.62 -11.46
N TYR A 67 2.91 10.64 -11.15
CA TYR A 67 3.78 11.26 -12.14
C TYR A 67 4.82 10.26 -12.67
N LYS A 68 5.43 9.47 -11.80
CA LYS A 68 6.36 8.41 -12.21
C LYS A 68 5.67 7.39 -13.13
N ALA A 69 4.42 7.02 -12.83
CA ALA A 69 3.64 6.13 -13.67
C ALA A 69 3.34 6.76 -15.04
N TYR A 70 2.96 8.04 -15.08
CA TYR A 70 2.78 8.77 -16.33
C TYR A 70 4.04 8.73 -17.21
N ILE A 71 5.23 9.00 -16.63
CA ILE A 71 6.49 8.95 -17.38
C ILE A 71 6.74 7.56 -17.97
N LYS A 72 6.51 6.49 -17.21
CA LYS A 72 6.65 5.11 -17.69
C LYS A 72 5.66 4.76 -18.81
N LEU A 73 4.40 5.13 -18.63
CA LEU A 73 3.35 4.78 -19.60
C LEU A 73 3.46 5.56 -20.91
N LYS A 74 3.91 6.81 -20.89
CA LYS A 74 4.14 7.58 -22.13
C LYS A 74 5.33 7.05 -22.94
N GLU A 75 6.31 6.38 -22.31
CA GLU A 75 7.38 5.67 -23.01
C GLU A 75 6.87 4.45 -23.77
N ILE A 76 5.76 3.83 -23.29
CA ILE A 76 5.11 2.68 -23.94
C ILE A 76 4.24 3.13 -25.12
N SER A 77 3.52 4.24 -24.96
CA SER A 77 2.61 4.72 -25.99
C SER A 77 2.44 6.24 -26.00
N SER A 78 2.63 6.87 -27.16
CA SER A 78 2.37 8.31 -27.37
C SER A 78 0.91 8.70 -27.12
N LYS A 79 -0.04 7.76 -27.18
CA LYS A 79 -1.45 8.01 -26.83
C LYS A 79 -1.62 8.53 -25.40
N VAL A 80 -0.74 8.15 -24.48
CA VAL A 80 -0.79 8.61 -23.09
C VAL A 80 -0.49 10.10 -22.99
N GLU A 81 0.57 10.57 -23.65
CA GLU A 81 0.89 12.00 -23.68
C GLU A 81 -0.21 12.81 -24.39
N GLU A 82 -0.71 12.30 -25.51
CA GLU A 82 -1.82 12.92 -26.25
C GLU A 82 -3.08 13.05 -25.38
N TYR A 83 -3.44 11.99 -24.64
CA TYR A 83 -4.61 12.00 -23.77
C TYR A 83 -4.49 13.09 -22.69
N PHE A 84 -3.32 13.26 -22.08
CA PHE A 84 -3.10 14.24 -21.01
C PHE A 84 -2.83 15.68 -21.48
N LYS A 85 -2.81 15.95 -22.80
CA LYS A 85 -2.99 17.31 -23.34
C LYS A 85 -4.45 17.79 -23.21
N ALA A 86 -5.41 16.84 -23.21
CA ALA A 86 -6.84 17.11 -23.11
C ALA A 86 -7.44 16.77 -21.73
N HIS A 87 -6.63 16.27 -20.78
CA HIS A 87 -7.10 15.87 -19.44
C HIS A 87 -6.06 16.17 -18.38
N LYS A 88 -6.51 16.57 -17.20
CA LYS A 88 -5.69 16.60 -15.96
C LYS A 88 -6.10 15.47 -15.03
N VAL A 89 -5.21 15.15 -14.09
CA VAL A 89 -5.46 14.21 -13.01
C VAL A 89 -5.76 15.00 -11.75
N ILE A 90 -6.85 14.62 -11.07
CA ILE A 90 -7.20 15.13 -9.73
C ILE A 90 -7.24 13.96 -8.78
N VAL A 91 -6.67 14.12 -7.59
CA VAL A 91 -6.76 13.13 -6.52
C VAL A 91 -7.36 13.76 -5.27
N ASN A 92 -8.56 13.29 -4.93
CA ASN A 92 -9.20 13.64 -3.66
C ASN A 92 -8.66 12.73 -2.57
N LYS A 93 -7.70 13.25 -1.78
CA LYS A 93 -6.98 12.51 -0.75
C LYS A 93 -7.80 12.38 0.54
N VAL A 94 -8.00 11.14 0.98
CA VAL A 94 -8.62 10.76 2.25
C VAL A 94 -7.72 9.80 3.04
N ILE A 95 -6.98 8.93 2.33
CA ILE A 95 -6.03 8.01 2.96
C ILE A 95 -4.86 8.81 3.54
N PRO A 96 -4.59 8.70 4.85
CA PRO A 96 -3.45 9.37 5.47
C PRO A 96 -2.12 8.98 4.81
N GLU A 97 -1.26 9.98 4.56
CA GLU A 97 0.07 9.75 4.00
C GLU A 97 1.05 9.26 5.07
N PHE A 98 2.07 8.51 4.66
CA PHE A 98 3.11 7.96 5.55
C PHE A 98 2.56 7.16 6.75
N ALA A 99 1.43 6.51 6.55
CA ALA A 99 0.66 5.84 7.59
C ALA A 99 0.62 4.30 7.50
N GLY A 100 1.41 3.69 6.60
CA GLY A 100 1.41 2.24 6.39
C GLY A 100 0.20 1.69 5.63
N LEU A 101 -0.66 2.57 5.09
CA LEU A 101 -1.94 2.22 4.43
C LEU A 101 -1.85 2.10 2.90
N GLY A 102 -0.69 2.36 2.31
CA GLY A 102 -0.43 2.18 0.88
C GLY A 102 -1.11 3.18 -0.04
N GLY A 103 -1.58 4.35 0.46
CA GLY A 103 -2.34 5.33 -0.32
C GLY A 103 -1.67 5.78 -1.61
N GLY A 104 -0.37 6.15 -1.57
CA GLY A 104 0.38 6.55 -2.77
C GLY A 104 0.52 5.42 -3.81
N SER A 105 0.75 4.19 -3.36
CA SER A 105 0.82 3.00 -4.23
C SER A 105 -0.54 2.66 -4.84
N SER A 106 -1.62 2.82 -4.07
CA SER A 106 -2.99 2.66 -4.54
C SER A 106 -3.35 3.69 -5.60
N ASN A 107 -3.02 4.99 -5.38
CA ASN A 107 -3.26 6.04 -6.37
C ASN A 107 -2.49 5.76 -7.67
N CYS A 108 -1.24 5.32 -7.57
CA CYS A 108 -0.43 4.91 -8.71
C CYS A 108 -1.08 3.77 -9.50
N ALA A 109 -1.47 2.69 -8.82
CA ALA A 109 -2.11 1.54 -9.46
C ALA A 109 -3.44 1.91 -10.12
N THR A 110 -4.27 2.70 -9.42
CA THR A 110 -5.54 3.19 -9.96
C THR A 110 -5.31 4.04 -11.21
N PHE A 111 -4.33 4.94 -11.21
CA PHE A 111 -3.93 5.72 -12.38
C PHE A 111 -3.48 4.82 -13.54
N ILE A 112 -2.61 3.84 -13.28
CA ILE A 112 -2.12 2.89 -14.30
C ILE A 112 -3.29 2.13 -14.94
N LEU A 113 -4.21 1.60 -14.15
CA LEU A 113 -5.40 0.88 -14.64
C LEU A 113 -6.29 1.80 -15.48
N MET A 114 -6.58 3.01 -15.00
CA MET A 114 -7.40 3.97 -15.76
C MET A 114 -6.75 4.36 -17.09
N VAL A 115 -5.42 4.60 -17.11
CA VAL A 115 -4.70 4.93 -18.36
C VAL A 115 -4.71 3.76 -19.34
N ASN A 116 -4.53 2.52 -18.85
CA ASN A 116 -4.63 1.32 -19.68
C ASN A 116 -5.97 1.26 -20.42
N ASP A 117 -7.05 1.58 -19.71
CA ASP A 117 -8.41 1.56 -20.26
C ASP A 117 -8.63 2.71 -21.25
N VAL A 118 -8.41 3.98 -20.84
CA VAL A 118 -8.77 5.15 -21.65
C VAL A 118 -7.87 5.34 -22.88
N CYS A 119 -6.61 4.91 -22.81
CA CYS A 119 -5.67 4.94 -23.91
C CYS A 119 -5.67 3.65 -24.74
N SER A 120 -6.50 2.65 -24.37
CA SER A 120 -6.57 1.32 -25.01
C SER A 120 -5.18 0.72 -25.22
N LEU A 121 -4.38 0.63 -24.12
CA LEU A 121 -3.04 0.07 -24.19
C LEU A 121 -3.08 -1.45 -24.27
N ASN A 122 -4.18 -2.06 -23.82
CA ASN A 122 -4.43 -3.51 -23.81
C ASN A 122 -3.34 -4.33 -23.09
N LEU A 123 -2.71 -3.74 -22.09
CA LEU A 123 -1.75 -4.43 -21.23
C LEU A 123 -2.47 -5.33 -20.23
N SER A 124 -1.96 -6.52 -20.04
CA SER A 124 -2.43 -7.47 -19.01
C SER A 124 -2.11 -6.97 -17.60
N LYS A 125 -2.79 -7.51 -16.58
CA LYS A 125 -2.49 -7.17 -15.19
C LYS A 125 -1.05 -7.51 -14.79
N ASP A 126 -0.45 -8.55 -15.35
CA ASP A 126 0.94 -8.94 -15.09
C ASP A 126 1.92 -7.92 -15.68
N GLU A 127 1.68 -7.42 -16.89
CA GLU A 127 2.49 -6.36 -17.50
C GLU A 127 2.36 -5.05 -16.72
N LEU A 128 1.14 -4.66 -16.35
CA LEU A 128 0.89 -3.48 -15.52
C LEU A 128 1.53 -3.61 -14.13
N SER A 129 1.48 -4.82 -13.53
CA SER A 129 2.11 -5.13 -12.25
C SER A 129 3.64 -4.98 -12.34
N THR A 130 4.24 -5.45 -13.43
CA THR A 130 5.68 -5.30 -13.69
C THR A 130 6.08 -3.82 -13.77
N ILE A 131 5.30 -3.00 -14.49
CA ILE A 131 5.49 -1.55 -14.54
C ILE A 131 5.35 -0.94 -13.13
N GLY A 132 4.27 -1.29 -12.43
CA GLY A 132 3.98 -0.79 -11.09
C GLY A 132 5.07 -1.11 -10.07
N ALA A 133 5.65 -2.31 -10.11
CA ALA A 133 6.73 -2.75 -9.23
C ALA A 133 8.00 -1.86 -9.36
N THR A 134 8.25 -1.28 -10.54
CA THR A 134 9.37 -0.34 -10.74
C THR A 134 9.15 1.02 -10.07
N ILE A 135 7.93 1.33 -9.66
CA ILE A 135 7.53 2.61 -9.06
C ILE A 135 7.39 2.47 -7.54
N GLY A 136 6.82 1.36 -7.08
CA GLY A 136 6.66 1.07 -5.67
C GLY A 136 6.27 -0.38 -5.42
N ALA A 137 6.85 -0.97 -4.36
CA ALA A 137 6.69 -2.38 -4.04
C ALA A 137 5.25 -2.81 -3.77
N ASP A 138 4.42 -1.93 -3.19
CA ASP A 138 3.01 -2.22 -2.89
C ASP A 138 2.08 -2.02 -4.11
N VAL A 139 2.55 -1.39 -5.22
CA VAL A 139 1.71 -1.08 -6.40
C VAL A 139 1.11 -2.34 -7.03
N PRO A 140 1.85 -3.46 -7.18
CA PRO A 140 1.33 -4.71 -7.72
C PRO A 140 0.06 -5.22 -7.02
N PHE A 141 -0.01 -5.15 -5.70
CA PHE A 141 -1.20 -5.56 -4.95
C PHE A 141 -2.46 -4.83 -5.43
N PHE A 142 -2.37 -3.52 -5.63
CA PHE A 142 -3.49 -2.71 -6.07
C PHE A 142 -3.82 -2.90 -7.56
N ILE A 143 -2.84 -3.23 -8.41
CA ILE A 143 -3.06 -3.58 -9.83
C ILE A 143 -3.91 -4.84 -9.97
N TYR A 144 -3.63 -5.87 -9.16
CA TYR A 144 -4.42 -7.10 -9.19
C TYR A 144 -5.85 -6.94 -8.66
N GLU A 145 -6.10 -5.88 -7.88
CA GLU A 145 -7.42 -5.57 -7.32
C GLU A 145 -7.98 -6.69 -6.40
N TYR A 146 -7.12 -7.49 -5.78
CA TYR A 146 -7.54 -8.51 -4.82
C TYR A 146 -8.04 -7.89 -3.51
N ASP A 147 -9.03 -8.53 -2.88
CA ASP A 147 -9.47 -8.12 -1.53
C ASP A 147 -8.46 -8.57 -0.48
N SER A 148 -7.86 -9.74 -0.67
CA SER A 148 -6.79 -10.28 0.19
C SER A 148 -5.72 -10.97 -0.65
N ALA A 149 -4.45 -10.81 -0.27
CA ALA A 149 -3.33 -11.48 -0.95
C ALA A 149 -2.16 -11.75 0.00
N ASN A 150 -1.50 -12.88 -0.20
CA ASN A 150 -0.16 -13.14 0.32
C ASN A 150 0.85 -12.38 -0.53
N VAL A 151 1.70 -11.62 0.14
CA VAL A 151 2.70 -10.77 -0.49
C VAL A 151 4.09 -11.16 0.00
N SER A 152 5.04 -11.28 -0.93
CA SER A 152 6.43 -11.66 -0.64
C SER A 152 7.42 -10.87 -1.51
N GLY A 153 8.71 -11.26 -1.47
CA GLY A 153 9.77 -10.46 -2.08
C GLY A 153 10.01 -9.19 -1.28
N ILE A 154 10.16 -8.05 -1.94
CA ILE A 154 10.19 -6.74 -1.27
C ILE A 154 8.78 -6.10 -1.16
N GLY A 155 7.72 -6.83 -1.62
CA GLY A 155 6.32 -6.41 -1.71
C GLY A 155 5.69 -6.63 -3.09
N GLU A 156 6.48 -7.02 -4.07
CA GLU A 156 6.10 -7.11 -5.48
C GLU A 156 5.48 -8.45 -5.89
N ILE A 157 5.73 -9.52 -5.13
CA ILE A 157 5.19 -10.86 -5.44
C ILE A 157 3.84 -11.00 -4.75
N VAL A 158 2.77 -11.02 -5.53
CA VAL A 158 1.39 -11.01 -5.03
C VAL A 158 0.67 -12.29 -5.44
N LYS A 159 0.17 -13.04 -4.46
CA LYS A 159 -0.66 -14.23 -4.67
C LYS A 159 -2.01 -14.04 -4.00
N LYS A 160 -3.10 -14.12 -4.79
CA LYS A 160 -4.46 -14.04 -4.26
C LYS A 160 -4.62 -14.99 -3.08
N PHE A 161 -5.30 -14.53 -2.04
CA PHE A 161 -5.73 -15.35 -0.92
C PHE A 161 -7.24 -15.29 -0.82
N ASP A 162 -7.88 -16.46 -0.94
CA ASP A 162 -9.34 -16.56 -0.91
C ASP A 162 -9.81 -16.71 0.54
N GLU A 163 -10.46 -15.67 1.04
CA GLU A 163 -11.09 -15.63 2.35
C GLU A 163 -12.33 -14.73 2.31
N GLU A 164 -13.19 -14.84 3.32
CA GLU A 164 -14.34 -13.95 3.44
C GLU A 164 -13.91 -12.49 3.60
N PRO A 165 -14.65 -11.55 3.00
CA PRO A 165 -14.34 -10.13 3.14
C PRO A 165 -14.30 -9.70 4.60
N LEU A 166 -13.28 -8.94 4.97
CA LEU A 166 -13.10 -8.44 6.33
C LEU A 166 -13.61 -7.01 6.44
N ASP A 167 -14.35 -6.74 7.51
CA ASP A 167 -14.70 -5.37 7.89
C ASP A 167 -13.59 -4.80 8.78
N ILE A 168 -12.91 -3.76 8.26
CA ILE A 168 -11.69 -3.20 8.87
C ILE A 168 -11.92 -1.73 9.20
N ASN A 169 -11.71 -1.39 10.47
CA ASN A 169 -11.58 -0.01 10.90
C ASN A 169 -10.11 0.36 11.10
N THR A 170 -9.73 1.55 10.63
CA THR A 170 -8.37 2.08 10.78
C THR A 170 -8.36 3.30 11.69
N TYR A 171 -7.28 3.43 12.45
CA TYR A 171 -6.97 4.61 13.25
C TYR A 171 -5.55 5.07 12.94
N THR A 172 -5.38 6.32 12.54
CA THR A 172 -4.08 6.92 12.23
C THR A 172 -3.79 8.05 13.22
N PRO A 173 -2.87 7.86 14.17
CA PRO A 173 -2.44 8.94 15.06
C PRO A 173 -1.66 9.99 14.27
N LYS A 174 -1.63 11.24 14.78
CA LYS A 174 -0.82 12.33 14.22
C LYS A 174 0.68 12.15 14.56
N ILE A 175 1.23 11.01 14.21
CA ILE A 175 2.62 10.61 14.45
C ILE A 175 3.22 10.24 13.10
N ALA A 176 4.29 10.92 12.70
CA ALA A 176 4.99 10.60 11.47
C ALA A 176 5.90 9.38 11.67
N CYS A 177 5.78 8.40 10.78
CA CYS A 177 6.63 7.22 10.73
C CYS A 177 7.46 7.23 9.45
N ASN A 178 8.77 7.42 9.57
CA ASN A 178 9.67 7.27 8.45
C ASN A 178 10.00 5.80 8.22
N THR A 179 9.54 5.23 7.12
CA THR A 179 9.73 3.81 6.79
C THR A 179 11.21 3.42 6.79
N GLY A 180 12.09 4.26 6.23
CA GLY A 180 13.54 3.99 6.17
C GLY A 180 14.18 3.89 7.55
N ASP A 181 13.83 4.80 8.46
CA ASP A 181 14.35 4.80 9.83
C ASP A 181 13.86 3.59 10.63
N ILE A 182 12.61 3.16 10.41
CA ILE A 182 12.04 1.98 11.06
C ILE A 182 12.75 0.71 10.60
N PHE A 183 12.96 0.54 9.29
CA PHE A 183 13.74 -0.59 8.78
C PHE A 183 15.20 -0.56 9.23
N LYS A 184 15.81 0.63 9.38
CA LYS A 184 17.16 0.78 9.94
C LYS A 184 17.19 0.37 11.41
N SER A 185 16.21 0.80 12.21
CA SER A 185 16.05 0.39 13.61
C SER A 185 15.85 -1.13 13.73
N PHE A 186 14.99 -1.71 12.88
CA PHE A 186 14.81 -3.16 12.82
C PHE A 186 16.14 -3.87 12.58
N ARG A 187 16.88 -3.47 11.54
CA ARG A 187 18.17 -4.09 11.18
C ARG A 187 19.20 -4.01 12.32
N SER A 188 19.26 -2.88 13.02
CA SER A 188 20.29 -2.65 14.04
C SER A 188 20.01 -3.30 15.39
N SER A 189 18.73 -3.46 15.77
CA SER A 189 18.35 -3.77 17.15
C SER A 189 17.30 -4.85 17.32
N PHE A 190 16.54 -5.17 16.28
CA PHE A 190 15.41 -6.11 16.35
C PHE A 190 15.52 -7.24 15.32
N TYR A 191 16.62 -7.32 14.57
CA TYR A 191 16.74 -8.24 13.45
C TYR A 191 16.52 -9.69 13.90
N LYS A 192 15.50 -10.29 13.32
CA LYS A 192 15.16 -11.69 13.46
C LYS A 192 14.47 -12.14 12.17
N GLU A 193 14.98 -13.21 11.58
CA GLU A 193 14.31 -13.81 10.43
C GLU A 193 13.17 -14.71 10.88
N CYS A 194 12.03 -14.60 10.21
CA CYS A 194 10.93 -15.53 10.36
C CYS A 194 11.28 -16.83 9.64
N SER A 195 11.05 -17.97 10.26
CA SER A 195 11.31 -19.27 9.64
C SER A 195 10.35 -19.56 8.50
N GLN A 196 10.79 -20.37 7.52
CA GLN A 196 9.96 -20.76 6.41
C GLN A 196 8.67 -21.46 6.85
N ASN A 197 8.77 -22.34 7.86
CA ASN A 197 7.60 -23.05 8.41
C ASN A 197 6.57 -22.07 9.02
N GLU A 198 7.03 -21.01 9.70
CA GLU A 198 6.14 -19.98 10.24
C GLU A 198 5.47 -19.19 9.11
N VAL A 199 6.22 -18.85 8.05
CA VAL A 199 5.69 -18.18 6.86
C VAL A 199 4.61 -19.01 6.18
N GLU A 200 4.86 -20.29 5.93
CA GLU A 200 3.90 -21.22 5.31
C GLU A 200 2.63 -21.34 6.12
N LYS A 201 2.77 -21.44 7.46
CA LYS A 201 1.63 -21.45 8.39
C LYS A 201 0.84 -20.15 8.30
N LEU A 202 1.49 -18.99 8.31
CA LEU A 202 0.83 -17.69 8.21
C LEU A 202 0.14 -17.52 6.84
N PHE A 203 0.80 -17.95 5.76
CA PHE A 203 0.23 -17.87 4.42
C PHE A 203 -1.01 -18.76 4.22
N SER A 204 -1.15 -19.85 4.98
CA SER A 204 -2.31 -20.74 4.94
C SER A 204 -3.40 -20.40 5.95
N THR A 205 -3.11 -19.58 6.98
CA THR A 205 -4.06 -19.22 8.03
C THR A 205 -4.94 -18.04 7.58
N LYS A 206 -6.25 -18.09 7.87
CA LYS A 206 -7.17 -16.98 7.59
C LYS A 206 -6.81 -15.73 8.39
N SER A 207 -7.01 -14.57 7.81
CA SER A 207 -6.68 -13.30 8.45
C SER A 207 -7.40 -13.09 9.78
N ILE A 208 -8.64 -13.51 9.90
CA ILE A 208 -9.39 -13.42 11.16
C ILE A 208 -8.78 -14.31 12.26
N ASP A 209 -8.26 -15.49 11.91
CA ASP A 209 -7.62 -16.39 12.86
C ASP A 209 -6.26 -15.85 13.31
N ILE A 210 -5.49 -15.26 12.39
CA ILE A 210 -4.25 -14.53 12.73
C ILE A 210 -4.57 -13.41 13.71
N TYR A 211 -5.57 -12.58 13.39
CA TYR A 211 -6.00 -11.48 14.25
C TYR A 211 -6.44 -11.96 15.64
N ASN A 212 -7.19 -13.06 15.72
CA ASN A 212 -7.68 -13.57 17.00
C ASN A 212 -6.57 -14.21 17.87
N ASN A 213 -5.57 -14.85 17.27
CA ASN A 213 -4.60 -15.70 17.98
C ASN A 213 -3.21 -15.07 18.16
N MET A 214 -2.90 -13.98 17.44
CA MET A 214 -1.62 -13.27 17.60
C MET A 214 -1.81 -11.96 18.38
N ASP A 215 -0.72 -11.42 18.87
CA ASP A 215 -0.63 -10.04 19.37
C ASP A 215 0.06 -9.13 18.33
N ILE A 216 0.01 -7.83 18.58
CA ILE A 216 0.52 -6.81 17.67
C ILE A 216 2.02 -6.95 17.38
N LYS A 217 2.82 -7.37 18.37
CA LYS A 217 4.28 -7.52 18.24
C LYS A 217 4.64 -8.76 17.43
N SER A 218 3.95 -9.88 17.70
CA SER A 218 4.14 -11.12 16.94
C SER A 218 3.57 -11.04 15.54
N ALA A 219 2.56 -10.20 15.28
CA ALA A 219 1.99 -10.03 13.95
C ALA A 219 2.84 -9.12 13.04
N ASN A 220 3.53 -8.12 13.56
CA ASN A 220 4.26 -7.15 12.75
C ASN A 220 5.66 -6.88 13.30
N ASP A 221 6.69 -7.35 12.57
CA ASP A 221 8.09 -7.21 12.96
C ASP A 221 8.58 -5.74 12.97
N LEU A 222 7.86 -4.82 12.32
CA LEU A 222 8.20 -3.39 12.31
C LEU A 222 7.54 -2.60 13.46
N TYR A 223 6.63 -3.21 14.23
CA TYR A 223 5.95 -2.50 15.30
C TYR A 223 6.90 -2.12 16.46
N GLU A 224 7.69 -3.06 16.98
CA GLU A 224 8.64 -2.75 18.05
C GLU A 224 9.73 -1.75 17.63
N PRO A 225 10.32 -1.84 16.42
CA PRO A 225 11.17 -0.79 15.87
C PRO A 225 10.49 0.59 15.82
N ALA A 226 9.25 0.66 15.34
CA ALA A 226 8.49 1.92 15.29
C ALA A 226 8.23 2.47 16.69
N LEU A 227 7.82 1.62 17.63
CA LEU A 227 7.58 1.99 19.03
C LEU A 227 8.87 2.46 19.74
N SER A 228 10.03 1.88 19.39
CA SER A 228 11.31 2.30 19.96
C SER A 228 11.72 3.70 19.54
N LEU A 229 11.34 4.11 18.32
CA LEU A 229 11.58 5.45 17.77
C LEU A 229 10.56 6.46 18.26
N ASN A 230 9.33 6.03 18.52
CA ASN A 230 8.28 6.89 19.06
C ASN A 230 7.37 6.13 20.05
N LYS A 231 7.57 6.41 21.33
CA LYS A 231 6.86 5.74 22.43
C LYS A 231 5.36 6.01 22.45
N ASP A 232 4.91 7.10 21.81
CA ASP A 232 3.49 7.43 21.71
C ASP A 232 2.71 6.49 20.78
N LEU A 233 3.39 5.63 19.99
CA LEU A 233 2.79 4.55 19.23
C LEU A 233 2.33 3.36 20.11
N ASN A 234 2.27 3.52 21.41
CA ASN A 234 1.68 2.53 22.31
C ASN A 234 0.15 2.61 22.23
N PRO A 235 -0.58 1.51 21.93
CA PRO A 235 -2.05 1.51 21.88
C PRO A 235 -2.70 2.07 23.14
N LYS A 236 -2.15 1.81 24.33
CA LYS A 236 -2.65 2.37 25.59
C LYS A 236 -2.56 3.89 25.65
N SER A 237 -1.44 4.46 25.17
CA SER A 237 -1.26 5.93 25.10
C SER A 237 -2.22 6.58 24.10
N LEU A 238 -2.69 5.82 23.11
CA LEU A 238 -3.64 6.22 22.08
C LEU A 238 -5.11 5.94 22.47
N ASN A 239 -5.37 5.47 23.70
CA ASN A 239 -6.69 5.06 24.19
C ASN A 239 -7.37 4.01 23.25
N LEU A 240 -6.57 3.12 22.68
CA LEU A 240 -7.08 2.01 21.88
C LEU A 240 -7.36 0.83 22.81
N ASP A 241 -8.56 0.83 23.42
CA ASP A 241 -9.00 -0.20 24.38
C ASP A 241 -9.37 -1.53 23.69
N ILE A 242 -9.43 -1.53 22.36
CA ILE A 242 -9.78 -2.70 21.56
C ILE A 242 -8.49 -3.32 21.01
N LYS A 243 -8.45 -4.66 20.88
CA LYS A 243 -7.37 -5.35 20.19
C LYS A 243 -7.13 -4.70 18.83
N SER A 244 -5.93 -4.17 18.63
CA SER A 244 -5.54 -3.52 17.39
C SER A 244 -4.22 -4.06 16.88
N PHE A 245 -4.05 -4.08 15.56
CA PHE A 245 -2.82 -4.43 14.88
C PHE A 245 -2.21 -3.22 14.19
N PHE A 246 -0.91 -3.27 13.94
CA PHE A 246 -0.13 -2.20 13.32
C PHE A 246 0.00 -2.45 11.82
N SER A 247 -0.23 -1.45 10.98
CA SER A 247 -0.16 -1.59 9.53
C SER A 247 1.17 -1.14 8.96
N GLY A 248 1.85 -2.03 8.25
CA GLY A 248 3.12 -1.72 7.57
C GLY A 248 4.18 -1.22 8.56
N SER A 249 4.84 -0.14 8.20
CA SER A 249 5.76 0.60 9.06
C SER A 249 5.05 1.67 9.92
N GLY A 250 3.73 1.73 9.89
CA GLY A 250 2.93 2.68 10.66
C GLY A 250 2.72 4.02 9.92
N SER A 251 2.06 4.97 10.60
CA SER A 251 1.65 4.95 12.03
C SER A 251 0.26 4.34 12.30
N SER A 252 -0.43 3.82 11.28
CA SER A 252 -1.81 3.36 11.45
C SER A 252 -1.92 2.05 12.21
N PHE A 253 -3.00 1.99 12.99
CA PHE A 253 -3.52 0.79 13.61
C PHE A 253 -4.83 0.39 12.92
N PHE A 254 -5.20 -0.87 13.04
CA PHE A 254 -6.49 -1.34 12.55
C PHE A 254 -7.08 -2.40 13.47
N THR A 255 -8.40 -2.53 13.39
CA THR A 255 -9.19 -3.59 14.03
C THR A 255 -9.99 -4.32 12.98
N ILE A 256 -10.19 -5.62 13.16
CA ILE A 256 -11.13 -6.41 12.36
C ILE A 256 -12.40 -6.55 13.18
N LEU A 257 -13.50 -6.05 12.65
CA LEU A 257 -14.81 -6.19 13.28
C LEU A 257 -15.30 -7.63 13.12
N LYS A 258 -15.90 -8.17 14.17
CA LYS A 258 -16.59 -9.46 14.09
C LYS A 258 -17.97 -9.20 13.47
N ASN A 259 -18.27 -9.85 12.36
CA ASN A 259 -19.64 -9.97 11.86
C ASN A 259 -20.52 -10.78 12.80
#